data_10bb030505e8de300557ed58dd2a61df
#
_entry.id   10bb030505e8de300557ed58dd2a61df
#
_cell.length_a   1.000
_cell.length_b   1.000
_cell.length_c   1.000
_cell.angle_alpha   90.00
_cell.angle_beta   90.00
_cell.angle_gamma   90.00
#
_symmetry.space_group_name_H-M   'P 1'
#
loop_
_entity.id
_entity.type
_entity.pdbx_description
1 polymer ?
#
loop_
_entity_poly.entity_id
_entity_poly.type
_entity_poly.pdbx_seq_one_letter_code
_entity_poly.pdbx_strand_id
1 'polypeptide(L)'
;NAVEGDLVLSGGGFSDITPLSCLCAVGGTLVVEGTELKSLDGLQDLGVVGGISFVDNPVLNDLAGLSGVTSVPGAVSISGSPELVHLSGLDNLESTGPLTLQGLGVANLRGLGSLHTVGGDLTLVDLASLADMSGAGRLDFVDGSFIVENTGEHDFTGLENIRRIRQAFILRNSAASLVGLDSLSSVGGTLLIEQATRLTSLDGL
;
A
#
# COMPACT_ATOMS: atom_id res chain seq x y z
N ASN A 1 8.56 22.83 11.02
CA ASN A 1 9.13 23.12 9.72
C ASN A 1 8.32 22.43 8.62
N ALA A 2 8.26 23.03 7.43
CA ALA A 2 7.55 22.47 6.28
C ALA A 2 8.38 22.64 5.01
N VAL A 3 8.19 21.71 4.08
CA VAL A 3 8.62 21.78 2.68
C VAL A 3 7.35 22.01 1.86
N GLU A 4 7.27 23.11 1.09
CA GLU A 4 6.07 23.43 0.29
C GLU A 4 5.93 22.54 -0.96
N GLY A 5 7.05 22.14 -1.56
CA GLY A 5 7.09 21.24 -2.72
C GLY A 5 7.43 19.81 -2.31
N ASP A 6 8.15 19.12 -3.19
CA ASP A 6 8.61 17.75 -2.94
C ASP A 6 9.83 17.72 -2.01
N LEU A 7 9.91 16.70 -1.18
CA LEU A 7 11.12 16.32 -0.45
C LEU A 7 11.71 15.07 -1.09
N VAL A 8 12.90 15.19 -1.67
CA VAL A 8 13.56 14.08 -2.38
C VAL A 8 14.81 13.65 -1.64
N LEU A 9 14.82 12.41 -1.19
CA LEU A 9 15.97 11.73 -0.60
C LEU A 9 16.38 10.60 -1.56
N SER A 10 17.46 10.78 -2.29
CA SER A 10 17.89 9.80 -3.29
C SER A 10 19.38 9.47 -3.22
N GLY A 11 19.71 8.22 -3.54
CA GLY A 11 21.07 7.71 -3.58
C GLY A 11 21.59 7.07 -2.29
N GLY A 12 22.63 6.25 -2.41
CA GLY A 12 23.14 5.36 -1.36
C GLY A 12 23.85 6.02 -0.17
N GLY A 13 23.87 7.36 -0.09
CA GLY A 13 24.51 8.07 1.03
C GLY A 13 23.60 8.34 2.22
N PHE A 14 22.29 8.16 2.07
CA PHE A 14 21.33 8.40 3.12
C PHE A 14 21.11 7.12 3.96
N SER A 15 21.59 7.15 5.20
CA SER A 15 21.37 6.10 6.19
C SER A 15 20.73 6.62 7.48
N ASP A 16 20.62 7.95 7.64
CA ASP A 16 20.07 8.63 8.81
C ASP A 16 19.39 9.93 8.38
N ILE A 17 18.12 10.06 8.76
CA ILE A 17 17.30 11.26 8.54
C ILE A 17 16.74 11.84 9.84
N THR A 18 17.29 11.45 10.99
CA THR A 18 16.88 12.01 12.30
C THR A 18 16.97 13.54 12.39
N PRO A 19 17.86 14.25 11.62
CA PRO A 19 17.83 15.72 11.56
C PRO A 19 16.52 16.31 11.02
N LEU A 20 15.65 15.53 10.39
CA LEU A 20 14.34 15.96 9.92
C LEU A 20 13.24 15.92 10.99
N SER A 21 13.58 15.62 12.25
CA SER A 21 12.62 15.38 13.33
C SER A 21 11.64 16.53 13.64
N CYS A 22 11.93 17.74 13.16
CA CYS A 22 11.00 18.88 13.27
C CYS A 22 10.17 19.10 11.99
N LEU A 23 10.24 18.20 11.01
CA LEU A 23 9.49 18.32 9.77
C LEU A 23 8.04 17.86 10.00
N CYS A 24 7.09 18.79 9.88
CA CYS A 24 5.67 18.49 10.10
C CYS A 24 4.85 18.40 8.81
N ALA A 25 5.38 18.91 7.69
CA ALA A 25 4.64 18.88 6.44
C ALA A 25 5.56 18.82 5.20
N VAL A 26 5.11 18.07 4.19
CA VAL A 26 5.61 18.07 2.82
C VAL A 26 4.40 18.31 1.91
N GLY A 27 4.32 19.50 1.30
CA GLY A 27 3.18 19.89 0.47
C GLY A 27 3.07 19.10 -0.84
N GLY A 28 4.21 18.68 -1.38
CA GLY A 28 4.31 17.79 -2.53
C GLY A 28 4.51 16.33 -2.13
N THR A 29 5.33 15.63 -2.87
CA THR A 29 5.62 14.20 -2.65
C THR A 29 6.86 14.03 -1.77
N LEU A 30 6.77 13.14 -0.79
CA LEU A 30 7.93 12.59 -0.09
C LEU A 30 8.50 11.45 -0.94
N VAL A 31 9.68 11.67 -1.51
CA VAL A 31 10.38 10.70 -2.35
C VAL A 31 11.58 10.14 -1.60
N VAL A 32 11.67 8.82 -1.49
CA VAL A 32 12.84 8.09 -0.96
C VAL A 32 13.23 7.05 -1.99
N GLU A 33 14.39 7.20 -2.61
CA GLU A 33 14.79 6.38 -3.75
C GLU A 33 16.25 5.91 -3.65
N GLY A 34 16.45 4.60 -3.76
CA GLY A 34 17.78 3.99 -3.81
C GLY A 34 18.64 4.29 -2.59
N THR A 35 18.04 4.34 -1.40
CA THR A 35 18.72 4.72 -0.16
C THR A 35 19.15 3.50 0.66
N GLU A 36 20.03 3.72 1.64
CA GLU A 36 20.40 2.75 2.67
C GLU A 36 19.64 2.98 3.99
N LEU A 37 18.51 3.71 3.94
CA LEU A 37 17.65 3.92 5.10
C LEU A 37 17.01 2.60 5.53
N LYS A 38 17.15 2.27 6.81
CA LYS A 38 16.46 1.13 7.42
C LYS A 38 15.10 1.50 7.98
N SER A 39 14.97 2.76 8.43
CA SER A 39 13.74 3.30 9.01
C SER A 39 13.51 4.73 8.51
N LEU A 40 12.32 5.24 8.76
CA LEU A 40 11.96 6.64 8.56
C LEU A 40 12.03 7.44 9.87
N ASP A 41 12.89 7.01 10.81
CA ASP A 41 13.15 7.74 12.03
C ASP A 41 13.65 9.15 11.72
N GLY A 42 12.98 10.16 12.29
CA GLY A 42 13.15 11.57 11.94
C GLY A 42 11.92 12.18 11.28
N LEU A 43 10.90 11.37 10.92
CA LEU A 43 9.67 11.88 10.33
C LEU A 43 8.45 11.74 11.27
N GLN A 44 8.67 11.52 12.57
CA GLN A 44 7.60 11.25 13.54
C GLN A 44 6.61 12.40 13.70
N ASP A 45 7.05 13.64 13.43
CA ASP A 45 6.20 14.83 13.48
C ASP A 45 5.48 15.12 12.16
N LEU A 46 5.75 14.31 11.09
CA LEU A 46 5.13 14.49 9.78
C LEU A 46 3.65 14.11 9.83
N GLY A 47 2.77 15.10 9.70
CA GLY A 47 1.32 14.92 9.69
C GLY A 47 0.67 15.21 8.34
N VAL A 48 1.36 15.95 7.48
CA VAL A 48 0.82 16.35 6.17
C VAL A 48 1.81 15.97 5.08
N VAL A 49 1.33 15.22 4.09
CA VAL A 49 2.13 14.87 2.90
C VAL A 49 1.21 14.81 1.68
N GLY A 50 1.63 15.43 0.57
CA GLY A 50 0.83 15.46 -0.66
C GLY A 50 0.84 14.13 -1.40
N GLY A 51 1.95 13.41 -1.39
CA GLY A 51 2.13 12.06 -1.97
C GLY A 51 3.32 11.34 -1.32
N ILE A 52 3.41 10.03 -1.51
CA ILE A 52 4.52 9.19 -1.02
C ILE A 52 5.03 8.34 -2.19
N SER A 53 6.34 8.37 -2.40
CA SER A 53 7.01 7.55 -3.41
C SER A 53 8.30 6.96 -2.84
N PHE A 54 8.28 5.68 -2.50
CA PHE A 54 9.46 4.94 -2.06
C PHE A 54 9.82 3.91 -3.12
N VAL A 55 11.03 4.03 -3.67
CA VAL A 55 11.47 3.21 -4.80
C VAL A 55 12.86 2.63 -4.50
N ASP A 56 13.00 1.32 -4.66
CA ASP A 56 14.29 0.62 -4.58
C ASP A 56 15.08 0.92 -3.30
N ASN A 57 14.43 0.75 -2.14
CA ASN A 57 15.07 0.87 -0.83
C ASN A 57 15.27 -0.52 -0.21
N PRO A 58 16.34 -1.25 -0.59
CA PRO A 58 16.47 -2.68 -0.34
C PRO A 58 16.59 -3.06 1.14
N VAL A 59 16.97 -2.13 2.00
CA VAL A 59 17.13 -2.35 3.45
C VAL A 59 16.07 -1.67 4.30
N LEU A 60 15.12 -0.95 3.69
CA LEU A 60 14.02 -0.29 4.40
C LEU A 60 13.06 -1.34 4.97
N ASN A 61 12.88 -1.34 6.28
CA ASN A 61 12.06 -2.31 6.99
C ASN A 61 11.10 -1.70 8.02
N ASP A 62 11.12 -0.37 8.20
CA ASP A 62 10.28 0.33 9.18
C ASP A 62 9.77 1.66 8.61
N LEU A 63 8.45 1.85 8.68
CA LEU A 63 7.74 3.06 8.25
C LEU A 63 7.19 3.87 9.45
N ALA A 64 7.58 3.58 10.70
CA ALA A 64 6.99 4.17 11.89
C ALA A 64 7.05 5.71 11.91
N GLY A 65 8.00 6.32 11.19
CA GLY A 65 8.06 7.76 11.01
C GLY A 65 6.84 8.37 10.31
N LEU A 66 5.99 7.57 9.66
CA LEU A 66 4.76 8.04 9.01
C LEU A 66 3.50 7.93 9.89
N SER A 67 3.65 7.53 11.16
CA SER A 67 2.51 7.28 12.05
C SER A 67 1.62 8.51 12.32
N GLY A 68 2.11 9.72 12.05
CA GLY A 68 1.33 10.96 12.11
C GLY A 68 0.44 11.21 10.87
N VAL A 69 0.68 10.48 9.77
CA VAL A 69 -0.02 10.71 8.49
C VAL A 69 -1.36 10.00 8.49
N THR A 70 -2.44 10.77 8.38
CA THR A 70 -3.82 10.23 8.36
C THR A 70 -4.45 10.25 6.98
N SER A 71 -3.96 11.08 6.06
CA SER A 71 -4.47 11.17 4.70
C SER A 71 -3.38 11.58 3.73
N VAL A 72 -3.36 10.96 2.56
CA VAL A 72 -2.47 11.30 1.45
C VAL A 72 -3.32 11.52 0.20
N PRO A 73 -3.61 12.78 -0.18
CA PRO A 73 -4.48 13.05 -1.33
C PRO A 73 -3.88 12.62 -2.68
N GLY A 74 -2.57 12.60 -2.78
CA GLY A 74 -1.85 12.08 -3.95
C GLY A 74 -1.63 10.58 -3.89
N ALA A 75 -0.75 10.09 -4.76
CA ALA A 75 -0.42 8.68 -4.81
C ALA A 75 0.46 8.25 -3.61
N VAL A 76 0.23 7.05 -3.14
CA VAL A 76 1.15 6.30 -2.27
C VAL A 76 1.71 5.14 -3.07
N SER A 77 3.00 5.15 -3.34
CA SER A 77 3.71 4.09 -4.06
C SER A 77 4.91 3.61 -3.25
N ILE A 78 4.95 2.33 -2.93
CA ILE A 78 6.08 1.69 -2.25
C ILE A 78 6.50 0.50 -3.10
N SER A 79 7.72 0.53 -3.63
CA SER A 79 8.21 -0.50 -4.53
C SER A 79 9.67 -0.87 -4.27
N GLY A 80 10.05 -2.11 -4.58
CA GLY A 80 11.44 -2.55 -4.52
C GLY A 80 12.06 -2.52 -3.11
N SER A 81 11.27 -2.79 -2.07
CA SER A 81 11.72 -2.81 -0.66
C SER A 81 11.43 -4.18 -0.03
N PRO A 82 12.21 -5.23 -0.38
CA PRO A 82 11.92 -6.62 0.02
C PRO A 82 12.04 -6.87 1.52
N GLU A 83 12.81 -6.08 2.26
CA GLU A 83 12.93 -6.18 3.71
C GLU A 83 11.74 -5.56 4.45
N LEU A 84 10.86 -4.83 3.74
CA LEU A 84 9.63 -4.29 4.31
C LEU A 84 8.58 -5.41 4.42
N VAL A 85 8.54 -6.03 5.59
CA VAL A 85 7.65 -7.16 5.90
C VAL A 85 6.35 -6.73 6.59
N HIS A 86 6.26 -5.48 7.01
CA HIS A 86 5.09 -4.86 7.65
C HIS A 86 4.90 -3.43 7.15
N LEU A 87 3.64 -2.99 7.06
CA LEU A 87 3.29 -1.62 6.71
C LEU A 87 3.01 -0.75 7.96
N SER A 88 3.46 -1.19 9.13
CA SER A 88 3.32 -0.43 10.39
C SER A 88 3.95 0.95 10.23
N GLY A 89 3.23 1.99 10.67
CA GLY A 89 3.51 3.38 10.36
C GLY A 89 2.46 3.99 9.44
N LEU A 90 1.71 3.16 8.71
CA LEU A 90 0.52 3.58 7.96
C LEU A 90 -0.78 3.22 8.71
N ASP A 91 -0.70 2.81 9.98
CA ASP A 91 -1.84 2.33 10.77
C ASP A 91 -2.94 3.40 10.95
N ASN A 92 -2.57 4.67 10.88
CA ASN A 92 -3.49 5.80 10.99
C ASN A 92 -3.96 6.35 9.65
N LEU A 93 -3.49 5.80 8.53
CA LEU A 93 -3.87 6.25 7.19
C LEU A 93 -5.33 5.87 6.91
N GLU A 94 -6.22 6.85 6.83
CA GLU A 94 -7.65 6.68 6.62
C GLU A 94 -8.03 6.73 5.13
N SER A 95 -7.32 7.55 4.35
CA SER A 95 -7.58 7.71 2.92
C SER A 95 -6.30 8.03 2.14
N THR A 96 -6.27 7.57 0.90
CA THR A 96 -5.18 7.88 -0.04
C THR A 96 -5.74 8.06 -1.45
N GLY A 97 -5.00 8.72 -2.33
CA GLY A 97 -5.20 8.60 -3.77
C GLY A 97 -4.90 7.19 -4.25
N PRO A 98 -4.30 6.98 -5.41
CA PRO A 98 -3.86 5.64 -5.82
C PRO A 98 -2.87 5.03 -4.81
N LEU A 99 -3.00 3.73 -4.55
CA LEU A 99 -2.10 2.97 -3.67
C LEU A 99 -1.44 1.83 -4.44
N THR A 100 -0.11 1.85 -4.52
CA THR A 100 0.69 0.80 -5.14
C THR A 100 1.67 0.19 -4.15
N LEU A 101 1.61 -1.12 -3.99
CA LEU A 101 2.57 -1.93 -3.24
C LEU A 101 3.18 -2.96 -4.21
N GLN A 102 4.49 -2.89 -4.43
CA GLN A 102 5.16 -3.76 -5.40
C GLN A 102 6.50 -4.27 -4.90
N GLY A 103 6.75 -5.58 -5.05
CA GLY A 103 8.05 -6.17 -4.72
C GLY A 103 8.46 -6.02 -3.26
N LEU A 104 7.50 -6.15 -2.34
CA LEU A 104 7.67 -6.06 -0.90
C LEU A 104 7.66 -7.44 -0.26
N GLY A 105 8.27 -7.56 0.93
CA GLY A 105 8.29 -8.78 1.72
C GLY A 105 7.05 -9.03 2.58
N VAL A 106 5.97 -8.25 2.42
CA VAL A 106 4.78 -8.29 3.28
C VAL A 106 4.04 -9.62 3.18
N ALA A 107 3.69 -10.18 4.33
CA ALA A 107 2.86 -11.38 4.40
C ALA A 107 1.35 -11.07 4.46
N ASN A 108 0.98 -9.85 4.80
CA ASN A 108 -0.38 -9.33 4.86
C ASN A 108 -0.37 -7.79 4.82
N LEU A 109 -1.56 -7.17 4.90
CA LEU A 109 -1.70 -5.71 4.81
C LEU A 109 -1.78 -5.02 6.18
N ARG A 110 -1.20 -5.61 7.24
CA ARG A 110 -1.11 -4.97 8.56
C ARG A 110 -0.36 -3.65 8.45
N GLY A 111 -0.96 -2.60 9.01
CA GLY A 111 -0.56 -1.21 8.83
C GLY A 111 -1.57 -0.40 8.01
N LEU A 112 -2.55 -1.06 7.36
CA LEU A 112 -3.64 -0.36 6.66
C LEU A 112 -4.97 -0.44 7.43
N GLY A 113 -4.90 -0.65 8.74
CA GLY A 113 -6.08 -0.93 9.59
C GLY A 113 -7.10 0.20 9.68
N SER A 114 -6.72 1.43 9.40
CA SER A 114 -7.61 2.58 9.35
C SER A 114 -8.06 2.95 7.94
N LEU A 115 -7.50 2.32 6.90
CA LEU A 115 -7.79 2.69 5.52
C LEU A 115 -9.22 2.31 5.13
N HIS A 116 -10.03 3.32 4.79
CA HIS A 116 -11.41 3.17 4.37
C HIS A 116 -11.56 3.31 2.85
N THR A 117 -10.77 4.19 2.23
CA THR A 117 -10.94 4.56 0.83
C THR A 117 -9.60 4.69 0.12
N VAL A 118 -9.52 4.09 -1.06
CA VAL A 118 -8.48 4.34 -2.06
C VAL A 118 -9.11 5.16 -3.18
N GLY A 119 -8.69 6.43 -3.32
CA GLY A 119 -9.25 7.42 -4.26
C GLY A 119 -8.77 7.25 -5.71
N GLY A 120 -8.13 6.15 -6.04
CA GLY A 120 -7.68 5.76 -7.37
C GLY A 120 -7.52 4.25 -7.43
N ASP A 121 -6.53 3.77 -8.18
CA ASP A 121 -6.24 2.35 -8.28
C ASP A 121 -5.60 1.81 -6.99
N LEU A 122 -5.99 0.61 -6.58
CA LEU A 122 -5.29 -0.21 -5.60
C LEU A 122 -4.52 -1.30 -6.36
N THR A 123 -3.20 -1.27 -6.27
CA THR A 123 -2.33 -2.16 -7.04
C THR A 123 -1.40 -2.94 -6.11
N LEU A 124 -1.52 -4.26 -6.12
CA LEU A 124 -0.69 -5.21 -5.38
C LEU A 124 0.02 -6.09 -6.38
N VAL A 125 1.34 -5.92 -6.54
CA VAL A 125 2.11 -6.59 -7.59
C VAL A 125 3.41 -7.19 -7.02
N ASP A 126 3.77 -8.39 -7.48
CA ASP A 126 5.02 -9.06 -7.10
C ASP A 126 5.19 -9.21 -5.58
N LEU A 127 4.10 -9.50 -4.86
CA LEU A 127 4.08 -9.73 -3.41
C LEU A 127 4.10 -11.24 -3.12
N ALA A 128 5.23 -11.89 -3.37
CA ALA A 128 5.36 -13.34 -3.31
C ALA A 128 5.08 -13.96 -1.92
N SER A 129 5.25 -13.17 -0.85
CA SER A 129 5.01 -13.59 0.53
C SER A 129 3.57 -13.36 1.01
N LEU A 130 2.73 -12.68 0.22
CA LEU A 130 1.37 -12.31 0.62
C LEU A 130 0.52 -13.58 0.82
N ALA A 131 0.00 -13.76 2.03
CA ALA A 131 -0.80 -14.92 2.42
C ALA A 131 -2.29 -14.59 2.59
N ASP A 132 -2.61 -13.36 2.98
CA ASP A 132 -3.97 -12.85 3.14
C ASP A 132 -3.97 -11.30 3.10
N MET A 133 -5.16 -10.68 3.17
CA MET A 133 -5.34 -9.23 3.19
C MET A 133 -5.58 -8.69 4.61
N SER A 134 -5.26 -9.46 5.66
CA SER A 134 -5.44 -9.03 7.05
C SER A 134 -4.78 -7.68 7.29
N GLY A 135 -5.49 -6.78 7.96
CA GLY A 135 -5.03 -5.44 8.23
C GLY A 135 -5.64 -4.38 7.31
N ALA A 136 -6.38 -4.76 6.27
CA ALA A 136 -7.16 -3.81 5.45
C ALA A 136 -8.68 -3.94 5.67
N GLY A 137 -9.08 -4.44 6.83
CA GLY A 137 -10.48 -4.79 7.14
C GLY A 137 -11.47 -3.62 7.20
N ARG A 138 -11.02 -2.39 7.10
CA ARG A 138 -11.89 -1.21 6.99
C ARG A 138 -12.06 -0.71 5.57
N LEU A 139 -11.33 -1.26 4.61
CA LEU A 139 -11.42 -0.83 3.22
C LEU A 139 -12.81 -1.17 2.67
N ASP A 140 -13.57 -0.14 2.34
CA ASP A 140 -14.94 -0.21 1.84
C ASP A 140 -15.00 0.08 0.32
N PHE A 141 -14.13 0.98 -0.17
CA PHE A 141 -14.25 1.54 -1.50
C PHE A 141 -12.90 1.75 -2.20
N VAL A 142 -12.83 1.33 -3.47
CA VAL A 142 -11.74 1.64 -4.41
C VAL A 142 -12.32 2.43 -5.58
N ASP A 143 -11.93 3.71 -5.72
CA ASP A 143 -12.45 4.63 -6.76
C ASP A 143 -11.81 4.40 -8.15
N GLY A 144 -10.85 3.53 -8.25
CA GLY A 144 -10.23 3.06 -9.48
C GLY A 144 -10.42 1.57 -9.69
N SER A 145 -9.38 0.95 -10.23
CA SER A 145 -9.26 -0.50 -10.37
C SER A 145 -8.61 -1.13 -9.15
N PHE A 146 -8.99 -2.35 -8.84
CA PHE A 146 -8.25 -3.19 -7.91
C PHE A 146 -7.46 -4.23 -8.72
N ILE A 147 -6.14 -4.17 -8.64
CA ILE A 147 -5.23 -4.99 -9.44
C ILE A 147 -4.38 -5.83 -8.48
N VAL A 148 -4.43 -7.15 -8.66
CA VAL A 148 -3.64 -8.11 -7.89
C VAL A 148 -2.93 -9.01 -8.88
N GLU A 149 -1.60 -8.92 -8.93
CA GLU A 149 -0.81 -9.59 -9.95
C GLU A 149 0.50 -10.18 -9.37
N ASN A 150 0.82 -11.43 -9.73
CA ASN A 150 2.03 -12.12 -9.30
C ASN A 150 2.20 -12.11 -7.77
N THR A 151 1.15 -12.28 -7.03
CA THR A 151 1.17 -12.40 -5.57
C THR A 151 1.23 -13.88 -5.16
N GLY A 152 1.45 -14.13 -3.87
CA GLY A 152 1.47 -15.49 -3.32
C GLY A 152 0.12 -16.21 -3.45
N GLU A 153 0.08 -17.43 -2.93
CA GLU A 153 -1.16 -18.19 -2.80
C GLU A 153 -1.94 -17.64 -1.59
N HIS A 154 -2.90 -16.80 -1.83
CA HIS A 154 -3.68 -16.14 -0.81
C HIS A 154 -5.18 -16.25 -1.06
N ASP A 155 -5.95 -15.93 -0.06
CA ASP A 155 -7.35 -15.53 -0.19
C ASP A 155 -7.49 -14.02 0.06
N PHE A 156 -8.71 -13.52 0.11
CA PHE A 156 -8.99 -12.11 0.37
C PHE A 156 -9.49 -11.87 1.81
N THR A 157 -9.24 -12.82 2.73
CA THR A 157 -9.51 -12.64 4.17
C THR A 157 -8.87 -11.33 4.65
N GLY A 158 -9.67 -10.48 5.26
CA GLY A 158 -9.27 -9.11 5.64
C GLY A 158 -9.86 -8.04 4.73
N LEU A 159 -10.58 -8.39 3.65
CA LEU A 159 -11.33 -7.45 2.80
C LEU A 159 -12.85 -7.66 2.91
N GLU A 160 -13.33 -8.23 4.00
CA GLU A 160 -14.76 -8.57 4.18
C GLU A 160 -15.68 -7.34 4.10
N ASN A 161 -15.15 -6.13 4.19
CA ASN A 161 -15.94 -4.90 4.11
C ASN A 161 -15.88 -4.21 2.75
N ILE A 162 -15.08 -4.69 1.80
CA ILE A 162 -15.02 -4.08 0.47
C ILE A 162 -16.35 -4.28 -0.26
N ARG A 163 -17.01 -3.16 -0.63
CA ARG A 163 -18.34 -3.18 -1.25
C ARG A 163 -18.33 -2.82 -2.70
N ARG A 164 -17.37 -1.96 -3.09
CA ARG A 164 -17.36 -1.42 -4.46
C ARG A 164 -15.95 -1.21 -4.98
N ILE A 165 -15.75 -1.67 -6.20
CA ILE A 165 -14.61 -1.30 -7.06
C ILE A 165 -15.23 -0.54 -8.24
N ARG A 166 -14.86 0.72 -8.42
CA ARG A 166 -15.54 1.59 -9.40
C ARG A 166 -15.17 1.27 -10.84
N GLN A 167 -13.95 0.77 -11.08
CA GLN A 167 -13.49 0.39 -12.40
C GLN A 167 -13.30 -1.12 -12.48
N ALA A 168 -12.12 -1.61 -12.81
CA ALA A 168 -11.88 -3.03 -13.01
C ALA A 168 -11.42 -3.74 -11.72
N PHE A 169 -11.79 -5.00 -11.57
CA PHE A 169 -11.11 -5.93 -10.68
C PHE A 169 -10.30 -6.90 -11.54
N ILE A 170 -8.98 -6.86 -11.38
CA ILE A 170 -8.04 -7.64 -12.19
C ILE A 170 -7.23 -8.54 -11.27
N LEU A 171 -7.34 -9.84 -11.50
CA LEU A 171 -6.60 -10.87 -10.78
C LEU A 171 -5.79 -11.68 -11.79
N ARG A 172 -4.45 -11.60 -11.73
CA ARG A 172 -3.55 -12.32 -12.61
C ARG A 172 -2.50 -13.08 -11.83
N ASN A 173 -2.33 -14.36 -12.20
CA ASN A 173 -1.30 -15.23 -11.63
C ASN A 173 -1.24 -15.11 -10.09
N SER A 174 -2.41 -15.13 -9.45
CA SER A 174 -2.60 -14.81 -8.05
C SER A 174 -3.78 -15.54 -7.48
N ALA A 175 -3.87 -15.61 -6.16
CA ALA A 175 -4.95 -16.16 -5.34
C ALA A 175 -5.24 -17.65 -5.56
N ALA A 176 -5.61 -18.30 -4.46
CA ALA A 176 -6.13 -19.66 -4.44
C ALA A 176 -7.64 -19.68 -4.17
N SER A 177 -8.21 -18.58 -3.66
CA SER A 177 -9.61 -18.46 -3.27
C SER A 177 -10.05 -16.99 -3.34
N LEU A 178 -11.37 -16.75 -3.48
CA LEU A 178 -11.97 -15.41 -3.43
C LEU A 178 -12.69 -15.15 -2.09
N VAL A 179 -12.53 -16.04 -1.12
CA VAL A 179 -13.04 -15.87 0.25
C VAL A 179 -12.54 -14.54 0.83
N GLY A 180 -13.45 -13.76 1.42
CA GLY A 180 -13.19 -12.42 1.94
C GLY A 180 -13.72 -11.30 1.03
N LEU A 181 -14.26 -11.63 -0.16
CA LEU A 181 -14.94 -10.68 -1.04
C LEU A 181 -16.48 -10.78 -0.97
N ASP A 182 -17.01 -11.48 0.00
CA ASP A 182 -18.45 -11.76 0.14
C ASP A 182 -19.34 -10.51 0.25
N SER A 183 -18.77 -9.37 0.61
CA SER A 183 -19.46 -8.07 0.65
C SER A 183 -19.39 -7.29 -0.67
N LEU A 184 -18.57 -7.74 -1.63
CA LEU A 184 -18.37 -7.04 -2.89
C LEU A 184 -19.66 -7.06 -3.73
N SER A 185 -20.34 -5.94 -3.78
CA SER A 185 -21.66 -5.82 -4.43
C SER A 185 -21.58 -5.25 -5.85
N SER A 186 -20.47 -4.61 -6.21
CA SER A 186 -20.31 -4.07 -7.56
C SER A 186 -18.86 -3.90 -7.99
N VAL A 187 -18.60 -4.29 -9.23
CA VAL A 187 -17.43 -3.93 -10.04
C VAL A 187 -17.96 -3.13 -11.22
N GLY A 188 -17.58 -1.85 -11.31
CA GLY A 188 -18.14 -0.92 -12.31
C GLY A 188 -17.62 -1.12 -13.72
N GLY A 189 -16.50 -1.84 -13.88
CA GLY A 189 -15.87 -2.15 -15.16
C GLY A 189 -15.69 -3.64 -15.35
N THR A 190 -14.50 -4.03 -15.77
CA THR A 190 -14.17 -5.42 -16.09
C THR A 190 -13.83 -6.21 -14.81
N LEU A 191 -14.41 -7.39 -14.65
CA LEU A 191 -13.87 -8.44 -13.79
C LEU A 191 -13.02 -9.37 -14.67
N LEU A 192 -11.71 -9.34 -14.46
CA LEU A 192 -10.75 -10.18 -15.18
C LEU A 192 -10.03 -11.11 -14.19
N ILE A 193 -10.17 -12.41 -14.41
CA ILE A 193 -9.42 -13.44 -13.70
C ILE A 193 -8.63 -14.21 -14.74
N GLU A 194 -7.32 -14.12 -14.69
CA GLU A 194 -6.44 -14.66 -15.73
C GLU A 194 -5.25 -15.37 -15.07
N GLN A 195 -4.88 -16.53 -15.61
CA GLN A 195 -3.74 -17.33 -15.11
C GLN A 195 -3.85 -17.72 -13.61
N ALA A 196 -5.03 -17.65 -13.03
CA ALA A 196 -5.28 -18.07 -11.65
C ALA A 196 -5.43 -19.60 -11.57
N THR A 197 -4.34 -20.32 -11.82
CA THR A 197 -4.33 -21.77 -12.04
C THR A 197 -4.75 -22.59 -10.79
N ARG A 198 -4.79 -21.97 -9.63
CA ARG A 198 -5.18 -22.60 -8.36
C ARG A 198 -6.58 -22.23 -7.90
N LEU A 199 -7.20 -21.25 -8.55
CA LEU A 199 -8.56 -20.85 -8.27
C LEU A 199 -9.52 -21.92 -8.83
N THR A 200 -10.20 -22.63 -7.94
CA THR A 200 -11.08 -23.75 -8.33
C THR A 200 -12.57 -23.40 -8.24
N SER A 201 -12.92 -22.27 -7.63
CA SER A 201 -14.27 -21.78 -7.44
C SER A 201 -14.28 -20.26 -7.46
N LEU A 202 -15.46 -19.68 -7.76
CA LEU A 202 -15.73 -18.25 -7.61
C LEU A 202 -16.49 -17.96 -6.29
N ASP A 203 -16.51 -18.91 -5.36
CA ASP A 203 -17.10 -18.71 -4.04
C ASP A 203 -16.38 -17.55 -3.33
N GLY A 204 -17.16 -16.62 -2.78
CA GLY A 204 -16.68 -15.38 -2.17
C GLY A 204 -16.95 -14.13 -3.01
N LEU A 205 -17.51 -14.28 -4.24
CA LEU A 205 -18.00 -13.17 -5.05
C LEU A 205 -19.53 -13.06 -5.00
#